data_7ff513441f7f3154534baa21fc8e2752
#
_entry.id   7ff513441f7f3154534baa21fc8e2752
#
_cell.length_a   1.000
_cell.length_b   1.000
_cell.length_c   1.000
_cell.angle_alpha   90.00
_cell.angle_beta   90.00
_cell.angle_gamma   90.00
#
_symmetry.space_group_name_H-M   'P 1'
#
loop_
_entity.id
_entity.type
_entity.pdbx_description
1 polymer ?
#
loop_
_entity_poly.entity_id
_entity_poly.type
_entity_poly.pdbx_seq_one_letter_code
_entity_poly.pdbx_strand_id
1 'polypeptide(L)'
;IILSATHSHTSGPRQIRSETDALYIEMLIMQTADCIINAEQRMEDMRLSYAKEQAEGLSFIRNYLMADGTVRTNPGFKRPDVIRPCGELDTGVPVLYFYDANGSIKGAMVNFACHHDCVHGNLASSDYSGILAQKLKEHYGKNFICLFLNGFCANVNNWDCMGGDGVPPVEDYIRMGNRLAETVIGAEN
;
A
#
# COMPACT_ATOMS: atom_id res chain seq x y z
N ILE A 1 14.24 -14.76 -2.14
CA ILE A 1 13.37 -13.92 -2.99
C ILE A 1 11.98 -13.90 -2.36
N ILE A 2 11.42 -12.70 -2.20
CA ILE A 2 10.04 -12.47 -1.74
C ILE A 2 9.31 -11.75 -2.87
N LEU A 3 8.18 -12.29 -3.31
CA LEU A 3 7.27 -11.65 -4.25
C LEU A 3 6.03 -11.19 -3.49
N SER A 4 5.67 -9.93 -3.63
CA SER A 4 4.47 -9.34 -3.02
C SER A 4 3.66 -8.60 -4.07
N ALA A 5 2.34 -8.73 -4.00
CA ALA A 5 1.41 -7.95 -4.82
C ALA A 5 0.75 -6.87 -3.96
N THR A 6 0.68 -5.65 -4.47
CA THR A 6 0.07 -4.51 -3.78
C THR A 6 -1.46 -4.57 -3.75
N HIS A 7 -2.06 -5.50 -4.48
CA HIS A 7 -3.53 -5.62 -4.62
C HIS A 7 -4.18 -4.38 -5.26
N SER A 8 -3.47 -3.70 -6.17
CA SER A 8 -4.03 -2.54 -6.88
C SER A 8 -5.23 -2.95 -7.74
N HIS A 9 -6.32 -2.18 -7.64
CA HIS A 9 -7.53 -2.37 -8.45
C HIS A 9 -7.45 -1.72 -9.84
N THR A 10 -6.40 -0.95 -10.11
CA THR A 10 -6.10 -0.28 -11.39
C THR A 10 -4.78 -0.74 -11.99
N SER A 11 -4.44 -2.01 -11.82
CA SER A 11 -3.28 -2.66 -12.44
C SER A 11 -3.64 -3.32 -13.76
N GLY A 12 -2.64 -3.92 -14.42
CA GLY A 12 -2.86 -4.71 -15.63
C GLY A 12 -3.69 -5.99 -15.42
N PRO A 13 -4.00 -6.70 -16.50
CA PRO A 13 -4.90 -7.85 -16.46
C PRO A 13 -4.36 -8.97 -15.58
N ARG A 14 -5.26 -9.61 -14.82
CA ARG A 14 -4.97 -10.78 -13.96
C ARG A 14 -5.28 -12.10 -14.66
N GLN A 15 -6.02 -12.04 -15.74
CA GLN A 15 -6.47 -13.21 -16.52
C GLN A 15 -6.26 -12.94 -18.00
N ILE A 16 -5.84 -13.95 -18.72
CA ILE A 16 -5.69 -13.88 -20.17
C ILE A 16 -7.08 -14.00 -20.78
N ARG A 17 -7.58 -12.91 -21.37
CA ARG A 17 -8.85 -12.84 -22.12
C ARG A 17 -8.63 -12.40 -23.56
N SER A 18 -7.44 -11.91 -23.89
CA SER A 18 -7.03 -11.43 -25.20
C SER A 18 -5.56 -11.72 -25.43
N GLU A 19 -5.10 -11.58 -26.67
CA GLU A 19 -3.69 -11.66 -27.02
C GLU A 19 -2.86 -10.57 -26.31
N THR A 20 -3.41 -9.37 -26.17
CA THR A 20 -2.78 -8.26 -25.44
C THR A 20 -2.56 -8.60 -23.96
N ASP A 21 -3.52 -9.28 -23.33
CA ASP A 21 -3.37 -9.72 -21.92
C ASP A 21 -2.24 -10.75 -21.80
N ALA A 22 -2.14 -11.68 -22.76
CA ALA A 22 -1.09 -12.68 -22.79
C ALA A 22 0.30 -12.02 -22.91
N LEU A 23 0.46 -11.08 -23.83
CA LEU A 23 1.70 -10.32 -24.02
C LEU A 23 2.07 -9.51 -22.78
N TYR A 24 1.10 -8.88 -22.12
CA TYR A 24 1.34 -8.16 -20.87
C TYR A 24 1.86 -9.09 -19.76
N ILE A 25 1.24 -10.25 -19.58
CA ILE A 25 1.64 -11.21 -18.53
C ILE A 25 3.03 -11.76 -18.83
N GLU A 26 3.34 -12.09 -20.09
CA GLU A 26 4.66 -12.53 -20.50
C GLU A 26 5.72 -11.46 -20.21
N MET A 27 5.47 -10.21 -20.61
CA MET A 27 6.34 -9.07 -20.29
C MET A 27 6.54 -8.91 -18.77
N LEU A 28 5.49 -9.04 -17.97
CA LEU A 28 5.57 -8.93 -16.50
C LEU A 28 6.47 -10.01 -15.90
N ILE A 29 6.34 -11.25 -16.38
CA ILE A 29 7.18 -12.37 -15.95
C ILE A 29 8.65 -12.09 -16.30
N MET A 30 8.94 -11.70 -17.53
CA MET A 30 10.30 -11.39 -17.98
C MET A 30 10.92 -10.24 -17.18
N GLN A 31 10.19 -9.13 -17.01
CA GLN A 31 10.67 -7.97 -16.24
C GLN A 31 10.90 -8.30 -14.76
N THR A 32 10.06 -9.17 -14.19
CA THR A 32 10.24 -9.64 -12.80
C THR A 32 11.52 -10.48 -12.69
N ALA A 33 11.76 -11.40 -13.62
CA ALA A 33 12.98 -12.19 -13.65
C ALA A 33 14.23 -11.32 -13.81
N ASP A 34 14.21 -10.36 -14.75
CA ASP A 34 15.30 -9.41 -14.96
C ASP A 34 15.57 -8.55 -13.73
N CYS A 35 14.51 -8.12 -13.02
CA CYS A 35 14.63 -7.37 -11.79
C CYS A 35 15.37 -8.18 -10.70
N ILE A 36 15.04 -9.48 -10.56
CA ILE A 36 15.69 -10.38 -9.61
C ILE A 36 17.17 -10.57 -9.95
N ILE A 37 17.49 -10.87 -11.23
CA ILE A 37 18.85 -11.07 -11.70
C ILE A 37 19.69 -9.79 -11.49
N ASN A 38 19.15 -8.63 -11.85
CA ASN A 38 19.82 -7.35 -11.67
C ASN A 38 20.05 -7.02 -10.19
N ALA A 39 19.10 -7.37 -9.32
CA ALA A 39 19.25 -7.17 -7.87
C ALA A 39 20.36 -8.05 -7.30
N GLU A 40 20.44 -9.33 -7.72
CA GLU A 40 21.50 -10.25 -7.30
C GLU A 40 22.89 -9.74 -7.71
N GLN A 41 23.03 -9.26 -8.94
CA GLN A 41 24.30 -8.73 -9.46
C GLN A 41 24.76 -7.44 -8.78
N ARG A 42 23.86 -6.74 -8.10
CA ARG A 42 24.11 -5.46 -7.43
C ARG A 42 23.94 -5.53 -5.91
N MET A 43 24.03 -6.73 -5.34
CA MET A 43 23.98 -6.90 -3.89
C MET A 43 25.16 -6.18 -3.22
N GLU A 44 24.84 -5.47 -2.17
CA GLU A 44 25.80 -4.77 -1.32
C GLU A 44 25.54 -5.10 0.15
N ASP A 45 26.56 -5.08 0.97
CA ASP A 45 26.39 -5.22 2.42
C ASP A 45 25.69 -3.99 2.99
N MET A 46 24.59 -4.23 3.69
CA MET A 46 23.75 -3.18 4.27
C MET A 46 23.55 -3.41 5.76
N ARG A 47 23.56 -2.33 6.53
CA ARG A 47 23.07 -2.33 7.91
C ARG A 47 21.56 -2.14 7.90
N LEU A 48 20.85 -2.91 8.71
CA LEU A 48 19.40 -2.83 8.85
C LEU A 48 19.01 -2.11 10.14
N SER A 49 17.95 -1.31 10.08
CA SER A 49 17.29 -0.74 11.24
C SER A 49 15.78 -0.94 11.10
N TYR A 50 15.10 -1.21 12.20
CA TYR A 50 13.66 -1.43 12.24
C TYR A 50 12.99 -0.38 13.09
N ALA A 51 11.87 0.16 12.59
CA ALA A 51 10.97 1.01 13.36
C ALA A 51 9.51 0.60 13.09
N LYS A 52 8.61 0.98 13.98
CA LYS A 52 7.16 0.83 13.78
C LYS A 52 6.46 2.05 14.37
N GLU A 53 5.73 2.76 13.52
CA GLU A 53 4.89 3.90 13.89
C GLU A 53 3.42 3.60 13.59
N GLN A 54 2.52 4.54 13.90
CA GLN A 54 1.09 4.45 13.62
C GLN A 54 0.68 5.48 12.58
N ALA A 55 -0.18 5.07 11.64
CA ALA A 55 -0.78 5.95 10.64
C ALA A 55 -2.32 5.92 10.76
N GLU A 56 -2.82 6.49 11.86
CA GLU A 56 -4.26 6.54 12.13
C GLU A 56 -5.01 7.41 11.12
N GLY A 57 -6.27 7.05 10.85
CA GLY A 57 -7.16 7.80 9.96
C GLY A 57 -6.87 7.62 8.47
N LEU A 58 -6.04 6.64 8.09
CA LEU A 58 -5.76 6.30 6.70
C LEU A 58 -6.47 5.02 6.25
N SER A 59 -6.79 4.14 7.18
CA SER A 59 -7.45 2.87 6.90
C SER A 59 -8.58 2.60 7.89
N PHE A 60 -9.58 1.83 7.45
CA PHE A 60 -10.80 1.55 8.21
C PHE A 60 -11.27 0.13 7.93
N ILE A 61 -11.87 -0.53 8.94
CA ILE A 61 -12.55 -1.80 8.73
C ILE A 61 -13.74 -1.58 7.81
N ARG A 62 -13.88 -2.40 6.77
CA ARG A 62 -14.97 -2.29 5.79
C ARG A 62 -16.16 -3.21 6.05
N ASN A 63 -16.02 -4.18 6.96
CA ASN A 63 -17.07 -5.10 7.35
C ASN A 63 -17.74 -4.62 8.64
N TYR A 64 -19.05 -4.49 8.65
CA TYR A 64 -19.81 -3.94 9.76
C TYR A 64 -20.94 -4.88 10.19
N LEU A 65 -21.12 -5.03 11.51
CA LEU A 65 -22.30 -5.67 12.08
C LEU A 65 -23.49 -4.70 11.95
N MET A 66 -24.58 -5.21 11.39
CA MET A 66 -25.83 -4.49 11.19
C MET A 66 -26.84 -4.80 12.31
N ALA A 67 -27.83 -3.92 12.51
CA ALA A 67 -28.88 -4.09 13.51
C ALA A 67 -29.76 -5.36 13.29
N ASP A 68 -29.81 -5.85 12.05
CA ASP A 68 -30.49 -7.11 11.70
C ASP A 68 -29.65 -8.37 12.00
N GLY A 69 -28.45 -8.21 12.59
CA GLY A 69 -27.51 -9.29 12.90
C GLY A 69 -26.66 -9.75 11.71
N THR A 70 -26.84 -9.18 10.53
CA THR A 70 -25.98 -9.49 9.35
C THR A 70 -24.67 -8.74 9.40
N VAL A 71 -23.68 -9.23 8.63
CA VAL A 71 -22.43 -8.49 8.37
C VAL A 71 -22.45 -8.00 6.94
N ARG A 72 -22.18 -6.70 6.76
CA ARG A 72 -22.12 -6.07 5.42
C ARG A 72 -20.79 -5.39 5.19
N THR A 73 -20.26 -5.53 3.98
CA THR A 73 -19.08 -4.83 3.52
C THR A 73 -19.47 -3.48 2.94
N ASN A 74 -18.83 -2.39 3.39
CA ASN A 74 -19.12 -1.02 2.95
C ASN A 74 -20.64 -0.72 2.91
N PRO A 75 -21.35 -0.78 4.04
CA PRO A 75 -22.82 -0.69 4.07
C PRO A 75 -23.35 0.68 3.64
N GLY A 76 -22.50 1.67 3.47
CA GLY A 76 -22.81 3.08 3.24
C GLY A 76 -22.46 3.93 4.46
N PHE A 77 -22.54 5.26 4.27
CA PHE A 77 -22.05 6.21 5.26
C PHE A 77 -23.12 6.62 6.27
N LYS A 78 -22.71 6.77 7.54
CA LYS A 78 -23.53 7.28 8.65
C LYS A 78 -24.93 6.62 8.75
N ARG A 79 -24.99 5.35 8.44
CA ARG A 79 -26.25 4.59 8.51
C ARG A 79 -26.62 4.30 9.96
N PRO A 80 -27.89 4.55 10.36
CA PRO A 80 -28.32 4.33 11.75
C PRO A 80 -28.42 2.84 12.12
N ASP A 81 -28.43 1.93 11.14
CA ASP A 81 -28.50 0.48 11.34
C ASP A 81 -27.11 -0.18 11.38
N VAL A 82 -26.02 0.59 11.27
CA VAL A 82 -24.66 0.10 11.52
C VAL A 82 -24.37 0.14 13.03
N ILE A 83 -24.03 -1.03 13.60
CA ILE A 83 -23.74 -1.13 15.04
C ILE A 83 -22.25 -0.88 15.31
N ARG A 84 -21.35 -1.59 14.62
CA ARG A 84 -19.90 -1.49 14.81
C ARG A 84 -19.12 -2.18 13.69
N PRO A 85 -17.82 -1.84 13.52
CA PRO A 85 -16.94 -2.61 12.66
C PRO A 85 -16.73 -4.02 13.20
N CYS A 86 -16.45 -4.98 12.30
CA CYS A 86 -16.14 -6.37 12.60
C CYS A 86 -14.64 -6.60 12.47
N GLY A 87 -13.95 -6.72 13.59
CA GLY A 87 -12.51 -6.96 13.67
C GLY A 87 -11.75 -5.77 14.26
N GLU A 88 -10.47 -5.99 14.42
CA GLU A 88 -9.50 -4.98 14.89
C GLU A 88 -8.78 -4.39 13.68
N LEU A 89 -8.48 -3.11 13.76
CA LEU A 89 -7.73 -2.38 12.75
C LEU A 89 -6.27 -2.28 13.17
N ASP A 90 -5.36 -2.76 12.33
CA ASP A 90 -3.93 -2.49 12.47
C ASP A 90 -3.55 -1.25 11.65
N THR A 91 -3.28 -0.15 12.35
CA THR A 91 -2.80 1.12 11.77
C THR A 91 -1.28 1.22 11.78
N GLY A 92 -0.59 0.14 12.17
CA GLY A 92 0.85 0.09 12.24
C GLY A 92 1.54 0.18 10.89
N VAL A 93 2.66 0.89 10.87
CA VAL A 93 3.55 1.03 9.71
C VAL A 93 4.93 0.51 10.11
N PRO A 94 5.15 -0.82 10.07
CA PRO A 94 6.49 -1.37 10.22
C PRO A 94 7.38 -0.96 9.06
N VAL A 95 8.60 -0.50 9.37
CA VAL A 95 9.60 -0.07 8.38
C VAL A 95 10.92 -0.76 8.66
N LEU A 96 11.54 -1.31 7.62
CA LEU A 96 12.90 -1.79 7.65
C LEU A 96 13.76 -0.90 6.75
N TYR A 97 14.70 -0.18 7.34
CA TYR A 97 15.62 0.70 6.62
C TYR A 97 16.90 -0.03 6.26
N PHE A 98 17.46 0.33 5.11
CA PHE A 98 18.71 -0.21 4.57
C PHE A 98 19.76 0.90 4.47
N TYR A 99 20.83 0.80 5.25
CA TYR A 99 21.92 1.76 5.28
C TYR A 99 23.18 1.18 4.63
N ASP A 100 23.85 1.98 3.82
CA ASP A 100 25.17 1.63 3.30
C ASP A 100 26.28 1.71 4.38
N ALA A 101 27.50 1.36 4.01
CA ALA A 101 28.66 1.41 4.90
C ALA A 101 28.98 2.82 5.42
N ASN A 102 28.53 3.87 4.74
CA ASN A 102 28.71 5.27 5.14
C ASN A 102 27.58 5.79 6.03
N GLY A 103 26.58 4.95 6.33
CA GLY A 103 25.41 5.32 7.13
C GLY A 103 24.32 6.07 6.35
N SER A 104 24.41 6.12 5.02
CA SER A 104 23.35 6.71 4.18
C SER A 104 22.23 5.71 3.92
N ILE A 105 20.98 6.15 4.03
CA ILE A 105 19.80 5.32 3.72
C ILE A 105 19.70 5.13 2.21
N LYS A 106 19.67 3.87 1.77
CA LYS A 106 19.54 3.49 0.35
C LYS A 106 18.15 3.04 0.00
N GLY A 107 17.39 2.59 0.97
CA GLY A 107 16.02 2.14 0.74
C GLY A 107 15.27 1.84 2.03
N ALA A 108 13.98 1.60 1.88
CA ALA A 108 13.13 1.09 2.96
C ALA A 108 12.14 0.07 2.43
N MET A 109 11.84 -0.93 3.25
CA MET A 109 10.71 -1.82 3.10
C MET A 109 9.63 -1.33 4.04
N VAL A 110 8.48 -0.95 3.50
CA VAL A 110 7.35 -0.37 4.25
C VAL A 110 6.15 -1.30 4.15
N ASN A 111 5.55 -1.64 5.27
CA ASN A 111 4.31 -2.41 5.32
C ASN A 111 3.17 -1.54 5.84
N PHE A 112 1.98 -1.66 5.23
CA PHE A 112 0.75 -1.02 5.70
C PHE A 112 -0.46 -1.81 5.24
N ALA A 113 -1.47 -1.94 6.11
CA ALA A 113 -2.67 -2.71 5.83
C ALA A 113 -3.80 -1.81 5.30
N CYS A 114 -3.93 -1.71 3.97
CA CYS A 114 -5.07 -1.07 3.31
C CYS A 114 -5.20 -1.53 1.86
N HIS A 115 -6.42 -1.63 1.34
CA HIS A 115 -6.64 -1.87 -0.08
C HIS A 115 -6.06 -0.73 -0.94
N HIS A 116 -5.46 -1.09 -2.08
CA HIS A 116 -5.08 -0.15 -3.14
C HIS A 116 -6.27 0.06 -4.08
N ASP A 117 -7.27 0.79 -3.60
CA ASP A 117 -8.56 1.01 -4.28
C ASP A 117 -9.03 2.48 -4.13
N CYS A 118 -8.08 3.41 -3.99
CA CYS A 118 -8.38 4.84 -4.03
C CYS A 118 -8.62 5.31 -5.47
N VAL A 119 -7.87 4.76 -6.42
CA VAL A 119 -8.01 5.06 -7.85
C VAL A 119 -8.84 3.97 -8.52
N HIS A 120 -9.87 4.41 -9.27
CA HIS A 120 -10.80 3.49 -9.92
C HIS A 120 -10.91 3.74 -11.42
N GLY A 121 -11.69 2.86 -12.10
CA GLY A 121 -12.03 3.00 -13.51
C GLY A 121 -10.92 2.49 -14.44
N ASN A 122 -10.74 3.16 -15.57
CA ASN A 122 -9.82 2.76 -16.65
C ASN A 122 -8.46 3.47 -16.56
N LEU A 123 -8.06 3.88 -15.37
CA LEU A 123 -6.75 4.49 -15.12
C LEU A 123 -5.75 3.41 -14.68
N ALA A 124 -4.51 3.51 -15.09
CA ALA A 124 -3.41 2.74 -14.50
C ALA A 124 -2.75 3.60 -13.41
N SER A 125 -2.65 3.05 -12.20
CA SER A 125 -2.10 3.77 -11.05
C SER A 125 -1.37 2.83 -10.10
N SER A 126 -0.29 3.33 -9.50
CA SER A 126 0.37 2.71 -8.34
C SER A 126 -0.32 3.07 -7.01
N ASP A 127 -1.43 3.81 -7.07
CA ASP A 127 -2.21 4.23 -5.91
C ASP A 127 -1.33 4.94 -4.84
N TYR A 128 -1.72 4.96 -3.57
CA TYR A 128 -1.00 5.67 -2.51
C TYR A 128 0.45 5.19 -2.30
N SER A 129 0.75 3.92 -2.60
CA SER A 129 2.13 3.41 -2.46
C SER A 129 3.10 4.04 -3.48
N GLY A 130 2.61 4.46 -4.65
CA GLY A 130 3.41 5.21 -5.61
C GLY A 130 3.77 6.60 -5.11
N ILE A 131 2.82 7.30 -4.48
CA ILE A 131 3.07 8.61 -3.85
C ILE A 131 4.05 8.47 -2.69
N LEU A 132 3.87 7.45 -1.83
CA LEU A 132 4.82 7.12 -0.78
C LEU A 132 6.24 6.99 -1.35
N ALA A 133 6.42 6.15 -2.37
CA ALA A 133 7.73 5.91 -2.98
C ALA A 133 8.32 7.20 -3.59
N GLN A 134 7.49 8.02 -4.23
CA GLN A 134 7.90 9.31 -4.77
C GLN A 134 8.39 10.25 -3.67
N LYS A 135 7.64 10.40 -2.59
CA LYS A 135 7.98 11.28 -1.47
C LYS A 135 9.25 10.86 -0.73
N LEU A 136 9.45 9.56 -0.55
CA LEU A 136 10.68 9.04 0.03
C LEU A 136 11.88 9.30 -0.90
N LYS A 137 11.72 9.20 -2.23
CA LYS A 137 12.78 9.60 -3.19
C LYS A 137 13.06 11.10 -3.18
N GLU A 138 12.04 11.94 -3.00
CA GLU A 138 12.22 13.40 -2.85
C GLU A 138 13.03 13.73 -1.59
N HIS A 139 12.83 12.98 -0.50
CA HIS A 139 13.51 13.19 0.78
C HIS A 139 14.92 12.60 0.82
N TYR A 140 15.09 11.33 0.45
CA TYR A 140 16.36 10.58 0.58
C TYR A 140 17.22 10.61 -0.69
N GLY A 141 16.70 11.09 -1.79
CA GLY A 141 17.36 11.16 -3.09
C GLY A 141 16.81 10.20 -4.14
N LYS A 142 17.03 10.55 -5.40
CA LYS A 142 16.44 9.89 -6.58
C LYS A 142 16.73 8.38 -6.70
N ASN A 143 17.83 7.92 -6.10
CA ASN A 143 18.24 6.51 -6.15
C ASN A 143 17.68 5.69 -4.98
N PHE A 144 16.90 6.29 -4.08
CA PHE A 144 16.26 5.60 -2.98
C PHE A 144 15.26 4.54 -3.49
N ILE A 145 15.29 3.36 -2.89
CA ILE A 145 14.39 2.24 -3.22
C ILE A 145 13.34 2.10 -2.14
N CYS A 146 12.07 2.26 -2.49
CA CYS A 146 10.94 1.95 -1.63
C CYS A 146 10.31 0.64 -2.06
N LEU A 147 10.30 -0.36 -1.19
CA LEU A 147 9.57 -1.61 -1.35
C LEU A 147 8.32 -1.55 -0.48
N PHE A 148 7.16 -1.44 -1.10
CA PHE A 148 5.90 -1.48 -0.38
C PHE A 148 5.37 -2.91 -0.31
N LEU A 149 5.03 -3.35 0.89
CA LEU A 149 4.39 -4.64 1.16
C LEU A 149 2.99 -4.39 1.70
N ASN A 150 1.97 -4.90 1.02
CA ASN A 150 0.62 -4.81 1.52
C ASN A 150 0.43 -5.73 2.74
N GLY A 151 -0.13 -5.18 3.83
CA GLY A 151 -0.47 -5.93 5.02
C GLY A 151 -1.76 -6.73 4.87
N PHE A 152 -2.33 -7.18 5.98
CA PHE A 152 -3.61 -7.91 6.01
C PHE A 152 -4.78 -6.97 5.71
N CYS A 153 -5.01 -6.69 4.43
CA CYS A 153 -5.96 -5.69 3.96
C CYS A 153 -7.33 -6.24 3.56
N ALA A 154 -7.57 -7.55 3.66
CA ALA A 154 -8.79 -8.16 3.10
C ALA A 154 -10.10 -7.53 3.60
N ASN A 155 -10.14 -7.07 4.84
CA ASN A 155 -11.27 -6.39 5.46
C ASN A 155 -11.02 -4.90 5.76
N VAL A 156 -10.01 -4.29 5.11
CA VAL A 156 -9.57 -2.92 5.39
C VAL A 156 -9.50 -2.11 4.09
N ASN A 157 -10.10 -0.93 4.09
CA ASN A 157 -9.99 0.05 3.00
C ASN A 157 -9.80 1.47 3.54
N ASN A 158 -9.83 2.47 2.66
CA ASN A 158 -9.69 3.89 3.00
C ASN A 158 -11.04 4.60 3.29
N TRP A 159 -12.16 3.86 3.40
CA TRP A 159 -13.51 4.39 3.59
C TRP A 159 -13.93 4.30 5.05
N ASP A 160 -14.21 5.43 5.67
CA ASP A 160 -14.82 5.48 7.00
C ASP A 160 -16.36 5.52 6.87
N CYS A 161 -17.00 4.37 6.97
CA CYS A 161 -18.46 4.28 6.89
C CYS A 161 -19.17 4.88 8.11
N MET A 162 -18.51 5.01 9.26
CA MET A 162 -19.13 5.56 10.47
C MET A 162 -18.92 7.07 10.63
N GLY A 163 -17.70 7.55 10.40
CA GLY A 163 -17.33 8.96 10.55
C GLY A 163 -17.30 9.77 9.26
N GLY A 164 -17.08 9.10 8.12
CA GLY A 164 -16.93 9.77 6.82
C GLY A 164 -18.25 10.28 6.23
N ASP A 165 -18.16 11.29 5.38
CA ASP A 165 -19.28 11.94 4.73
C ASP A 165 -19.62 11.36 3.33
N GLY A 166 -18.83 10.43 2.86
CA GLY A 166 -18.98 9.79 1.54
C GLY A 166 -17.75 9.02 1.13
N VAL A 167 -17.78 8.49 -0.08
CA VAL A 167 -16.59 7.88 -0.70
C VAL A 167 -15.52 8.95 -0.84
N PRO A 168 -14.29 8.71 -0.35
CA PRO A 168 -13.20 9.68 -0.53
C PRO A 168 -13.00 10.01 -2.00
N PRO A 169 -12.60 11.25 -2.34
CA PRO A 169 -12.28 11.62 -3.71
C PRO A 169 -11.09 10.78 -4.22
N VAL A 170 -10.99 10.65 -5.54
CA VAL A 170 -9.91 9.85 -6.14
C VAL A 170 -8.52 10.35 -5.71
N GLU A 171 -8.38 11.64 -5.47
CA GLU A 171 -7.14 12.29 -5.03
C GLU A 171 -6.71 11.91 -3.60
N ASP A 172 -7.55 11.19 -2.87
CA ASP A 172 -7.22 10.74 -1.50
C ASP A 172 -5.94 9.87 -1.43
N TYR A 173 -5.62 9.16 -2.53
CA TYR A 173 -4.35 8.42 -2.62
C TYR A 173 -3.12 9.32 -2.43
N ILE A 174 -3.20 10.60 -2.83
CA ILE A 174 -2.11 11.57 -2.64
C ILE A 174 -1.97 11.90 -1.16
N ARG A 175 -3.07 12.16 -0.47
CA ARG A 175 -3.09 12.39 0.98
C ARG A 175 -2.53 11.20 1.75
N MET A 176 -3.00 9.99 1.42
CA MET A 176 -2.55 8.77 2.06
C MET A 176 -1.06 8.53 1.87
N GLY A 177 -0.56 8.65 0.63
CA GLY A 177 0.85 8.46 0.32
C GLY A 177 1.76 9.49 1.01
N ASN A 178 1.34 10.75 1.09
CA ASN A 178 2.06 11.80 1.81
C ASN A 178 2.13 11.50 3.31
N ARG A 179 1.02 11.15 3.93
CA ARG A 179 0.96 10.81 5.37
C ARG A 179 1.81 9.59 5.71
N LEU A 180 1.78 8.56 4.87
CA LEU A 180 2.66 7.39 5.04
C LEU A 180 4.13 7.78 4.90
N ALA A 181 4.49 8.65 3.95
CA ALA A 181 5.85 9.12 3.82
C ALA A 181 6.32 9.93 5.04
N GLU A 182 5.48 10.83 5.57
CA GLU A 182 5.75 11.55 6.82
C GLU A 182 5.97 10.58 7.99
N THR A 183 5.13 9.54 8.10
CA THR A 183 5.26 8.50 9.12
C THR A 183 6.58 7.75 9.00
N VAL A 184 6.96 7.34 7.78
CA VAL A 184 8.23 6.64 7.52
C VAL A 184 9.43 7.53 7.80
N ILE A 185 9.41 8.79 7.38
CA ILE A 185 10.51 9.74 7.63
C ILE A 185 10.63 10.03 9.14
N GLY A 186 9.51 10.22 9.83
CA GLY A 186 9.51 10.49 11.26
C GLY A 186 9.92 9.31 12.14
N ALA A 187 9.81 8.09 11.64
CA ALA A 187 10.21 6.86 12.33
C ALA A 187 11.73 6.61 12.28
N GLU A 188 12.44 7.34 11.42
CA GLU A 188 13.90 7.28 11.36
C GLU A 188 14.50 8.00 12.58
N ASN A 189 15.12 7.26 13.50
CA ASN A 189 15.88 7.77 14.66
C ASN A 189 17.26 7.13 14.73
#